data_426c8c54e9e1dbf44f5f540f204636fd
#
_entry.id   426c8c54e9e1dbf44f5f540f204636fd
#
_cell.length_a   1.000
_cell.length_b   1.000
_cell.length_c   1.000
_cell.angle_alpha   90.00
_cell.angle_beta   90.00
_cell.angle_gamma   90.00
#
_symmetry.space_group_name_H-M   'P 1'
#
loop_
_entity.id
_entity.type
_entity.pdbx_description
1 polymer ?
#
loop_
_entity_poly.entity_id
_entity_poly.type
_entity_poly.pdbx_seq_one_letter_code
_entity_poly.pdbx_strand_id
1 'polypeptide(L)'
;IAGELTADNGKYLPEVAPYDISSVKGSVIVKDFSAEKFKMHLTSDEVNVIEILPGGVVTKKAAAHIQLDENGEFVRNPKEDLVKVAVVERHQGTGNVACGFLKGYGIKEGAVALSVAHDSHNIIVVGVNDEEMEFAVNSLIAQEGGIVLVKEGKVIEQMPMPIAGLMSDQSGEWVDEKLTSIHEKAYTELGICGDVEPVMTLCFMSLAVIPEIKLTDMGLFDVTTFSFIPVEISR
;
A
#
# COMPACT_ATOMS: atom_id res chain seq x y z
N ILE A 1 27.76 14.82 20.03
CA ILE A 1 26.99 16.02 19.66
C ILE A 1 27.33 17.10 20.67
N ALA A 2 27.66 18.32 20.21
CA ALA A 2 28.06 19.44 21.09
C ALA A 2 29.20 19.09 22.11
N GLY A 3 30.12 18.21 21.76
CA GLY A 3 31.20 17.75 22.62
C GLY A 3 30.87 16.60 23.57
N GLU A 4 29.62 16.14 23.60
CA GLU A 4 29.21 14.99 24.40
C GLU A 4 29.25 13.71 23.57
N LEU A 5 29.73 12.63 24.17
CA LEU A 5 29.67 11.30 23.57
C LEU A 5 28.24 10.77 23.63
N THR A 6 27.59 10.63 22.48
CA THR A 6 26.19 10.19 22.39
C THR A 6 26.01 8.75 21.93
N ALA A 7 27.06 8.13 21.41
CA ALA A 7 27.07 6.72 21.08
C ALA A 7 28.47 6.14 21.22
N ASP A 8 28.57 4.90 21.68
CA ASP A 8 29.81 4.14 21.78
C ASP A 8 29.56 2.67 21.44
N ASN A 9 30.40 2.12 20.56
CA ASN A 9 30.34 0.71 20.14
C ASN A 9 28.90 0.28 19.67
N GLY A 10 28.21 1.15 18.93
CA GLY A 10 26.84 0.89 18.43
C GLY A 10 25.73 1.09 19.46
N LYS A 11 26.07 1.49 20.69
CA LYS A 11 25.10 1.74 21.75
C LYS A 11 24.85 3.24 21.91
N TYR A 12 23.58 3.67 21.85
CA TYR A 12 23.17 5.02 22.19
C TYR A 12 23.24 5.23 23.71
N LEU A 13 23.86 6.33 24.16
CA LEU A 13 24.17 6.55 25.58
C LEU A 13 23.19 7.46 26.32
N PRO A 14 22.60 8.52 25.69
CA PRO A 14 21.66 9.39 26.38
C PRO A 14 20.36 8.67 26.75
N GLU A 15 19.81 9.00 27.91
CA GLU A 15 18.45 8.58 28.26
C GLU A 15 17.43 9.40 27.43
N VAL A 16 16.53 8.68 26.76
CA VAL A 16 15.40 9.28 26.03
C VAL A 16 14.16 9.17 26.92
N ALA A 17 13.67 10.28 27.40
CA ALA A 17 12.42 10.31 28.17
C ALA A 17 11.24 9.94 27.24
N PRO A 18 10.26 9.13 27.70
CA PRO A 18 9.06 8.86 26.95
C PRO A 18 8.31 10.19 26.65
N TYR A 19 7.90 10.37 25.40
CA TYR A 19 7.07 11.50 25.01
C TYR A 19 5.60 11.09 24.98
N ASP A 20 4.71 11.98 25.42
CA ASP A 20 3.27 11.75 25.33
C ASP A 20 2.81 11.86 23.86
N ILE A 21 2.40 10.74 23.28
CA ILE A 21 1.94 10.62 21.90
C ILE A 21 0.42 10.59 21.78
N SER A 22 -0.33 10.83 22.87
CA SER A 22 -1.80 10.75 22.89
C SER A 22 -2.47 11.66 21.87
N SER A 23 -1.89 12.84 21.60
CA SER A 23 -2.42 13.82 20.65
C SER A 23 -2.30 13.41 19.17
N VAL A 24 -1.52 12.39 18.86
CA VAL A 24 -1.25 11.92 17.49
C VAL A 24 -1.72 10.48 17.25
N LYS A 25 -2.34 9.85 18.24
CA LYS A 25 -3.05 8.57 18.11
C LYS A 25 -4.46 8.76 17.54
N GLY A 26 -5.07 7.67 17.05
CA GLY A 26 -6.44 7.70 16.51
C GLY A 26 -6.59 8.53 15.24
N SER A 27 -5.53 8.66 14.44
CA SER A 27 -5.51 9.47 13.22
C SER A 27 -5.96 8.72 11.96
N VAL A 28 -6.30 7.43 12.09
CA VAL A 28 -6.81 6.61 10.97
C VAL A 28 -8.33 6.68 10.98
N ILE A 29 -8.88 7.61 10.21
CA ILE A 29 -10.32 7.91 10.15
C ILE A 29 -10.86 7.42 8.82
N VAL A 30 -11.26 6.15 8.76
CA VAL A 30 -11.89 5.56 7.58
C VAL A 30 -13.38 5.38 7.84
N LYS A 31 -14.22 5.82 6.89
CA LYS A 31 -15.67 5.78 7.02
C LYS A 31 -16.30 4.82 6.03
N ASP A 32 -17.28 4.05 6.49
CA ASP A 32 -18.15 3.19 5.67
C ASP A 32 -17.36 2.28 4.69
N PHE A 33 -16.26 1.65 5.17
CA PHE A 33 -15.39 0.83 4.36
C PHE A 33 -15.86 -0.64 4.34
N SER A 34 -15.93 -1.20 3.13
CA SER A 34 -16.19 -2.61 2.87
C SER A 34 -15.62 -3.00 1.50
N ALA A 35 -15.58 -4.31 1.20
CA ALA A 35 -15.13 -4.84 -0.09
C ALA A 35 -15.89 -4.26 -1.29
N GLU A 36 -17.15 -3.84 -1.11
CA GLU A 36 -17.95 -3.18 -2.15
C GLU A 36 -17.28 -1.91 -2.70
N LYS A 37 -16.43 -1.27 -1.92
CA LYS A 37 -15.65 -0.09 -2.36
C LYS A 37 -14.58 -0.43 -3.39
N PHE A 38 -14.24 -1.70 -3.54
CA PHE A 38 -13.28 -2.17 -4.55
C PHE A 38 -13.93 -2.58 -5.87
N LYS A 39 -15.26 -2.56 -5.95
CA LYS A 39 -15.99 -2.86 -7.19
C LYS A 39 -15.77 -1.77 -8.22
N MET A 40 -15.47 -2.17 -9.45
CA MET A 40 -15.08 -1.25 -10.51
C MET A 40 -16.13 -1.12 -11.64
N HIS A 41 -16.97 -2.16 -11.82
CA HIS A 41 -18.05 -2.21 -12.84
C HIS A 41 -17.59 -1.78 -14.25
N LEU A 42 -16.48 -2.38 -14.69
CA LEU A 42 -15.85 -2.02 -15.96
C LEU A 42 -16.68 -2.50 -17.16
N THR A 43 -16.65 -1.71 -18.24
CA THR A 43 -17.34 -2.00 -19.51
C THR A 43 -16.35 -2.36 -20.63
N SER A 44 -15.09 -2.04 -20.47
CA SER A 44 -13.98 -2.36 -21.37
C SER A 44 -13.03 -3.36 -20.72
N ASP A 45 -12.57 -4.33 -21.51
CA ASP A 45 -11.52 -5.26 -21.11
C ASP A 45 -10.12 -4.68 -21.27
N GLU A 46 -9.96 -3.51 -21.89
CA GLU A 46 -8.68 -2.81 -22.04
C GLU A 46 -8.56 -1.71 -21.00
N VAL A 47 -7.48 -1.76 -20.20
CA VAL A 47 -7.29 -0.89 -19.03
C VAL A 47 -5.91 -0.26 -18.96
N ASN A 48 -5.83 0.94 -18.37
CA ASN A 48 -4.58 1.57 -17.97
C ASN A 48 -4.01 0.86 -16.75
N VAL A 49 -2.71 0.58 -16.77
CA VAL A 49 -2.00 -0.19 -15.74
C VAL A 49 -0.77 0.57 -15.26
N ILE A 50 -0.55 0.58 -13.96
CA ILE A 50 0.70 1.03 -13.35
C ILE A 50 1.70 -0.12 -13.46
N GLU A 51 2.69 -0.02 -14.35
CA GLU A 51 3.75 -1.00 -14.47
C GLU A 51 4.95 -0.58 -13.63
N ILE A 52 5.30 -1.43 -12.65
CA ILE A 52 6.48 -1.25 -11.80
C ILE A 52 7.73 -1.49 -12.61
N LEU A 53 8.71 -0.60 -12.48
CA LEU A 53 10.05 -0.76 -13.04
C LEU A 53 11.00 -1.20 -11.91
N PRO A 54 11.78 -2.29 -12.09
CA PRO A 54 12.70 -2.77 -11.07
C PRO A 54 13.71 -1.71 -10.63
N GLY A 55 13.97 -1.68 -9.31
CA GLY A 55 15.02 -0.85 -8.72
C GLY A 55 14.68 0.63 -8.54
N GLY A 56 13.41 1.04 -8.68
CA GLY A 56 13.05 2.44 -8.52
C GLY A 56 11.60 2.69 -8.13
N VAL A 57 11.29 3.97 -7.96
CA VAL A 57 9.96 4.49 -7.64
C VAL A 57 9.20 5.02 -8.87
N VAL A 58 9.89 5.03 -10.01
CA VAL A 58 9.33 5.39 -11.31
C VAL A 58 8.46 4.25 -11.80
N THR A 59 7.31 4.60 -12.38
CA THR A 59 6.39 3.64 -12.98
C THR A 59 6.20 3.95 -14.45
N LYS A 60 5.74 2.98 -15.20
CA LYS A 60 5.38 3.16 -16.61
C LYS A 60 3.87 3.06 -16.76
N LYS A 61 3.30 3.93 -17.60
CA LYS A 61 1.93 3.80 -18.05
C LYS A 61 1.87 2.72 -19.12
N ALA A 62 1.18 1.63 -18.82
CA ALA A 62 0.98 0.51 -19.72
C ALA A 62 -0.52 0.27 -19.97
N ALA A 63 -0.83 -0.50 -20.99
CA ALA A 63 -2.17 -1.04 -21.23
C ALA A 63 -2.15 -2.55 -21.03
N ALA A 64 -3.27 -3.10 -20.59
CA ALA A 64 -3.46 -4.55 -20.52
C ALA A 64 -4.91 -4.92 -20.87
N HIS A 65 -5.08 -6.13 -21.39
CA HIS A 65 -6.40 -6.76 -21.48
C HIS A 65 -6.63 -7.61 -20.24
N ILE A 66 -7.81 -7.47 -19.65
CA ILE A 66 -8.22 -8.17 -18.43
C ILE A 66 -9.42 -9.06 -18.69
N GLN A 67 -9.65 -10.03 -17.82
CA GLN A 67 -10.89 -10.80 -17.82
C GLN A 67 -11.92 -10.11 -16.91
N LEU A 68 -13.15 -10.00 -17.40
CA LEU A 68 -14.28 -9.49 -16.64
C LEU A 68 -15.31 -10.59 -16.44
N ASP A 69 -15.98 -10.58 -15.28
CA ASP A 69 -17.17 -11.38 -15.05
C ASP A 69 -18.42 -10.71 -15.66
N GLU A 70 -19.58 -11.32 -15.45
CA GLU A 70 -20.88 -10.83 -15.95
C GLU A 70 -21.30 -9.48 -15.34
N ASN A 71 -20.72 -9.05 -14.23
CA ASN A 71 -20.97 -7.80 -13.54
C ASN A 71 -19.96 -6.70 -13.90
N GLY A 72 -18.98 -7.02 -14.77
CA GLY A 72 -17.90 -6.11 -15.13
C GLY A 72 -16.79 -6.05 -14.07
N GLU A 73 -16.68 -7.08 -13.20
CA GLU A 73 -15.63 -7.13 -12.19
C GLU A 73 -14.40 -7.88 -12.70
N PHE A 74 -13.24 -7.42 -12.29
CA PHE A 74 -11.97 -8.01 -12.65
C PHE A 74 -11.83 -9.44 -12.12
N VAL A 75 -11.58 -10.37 -13.03
CA VAL A 75 -11.24 -11.76 -12.72
C VAL A 75 -9.74 -11.96 -12.86
N ARG A 76 -9.05 -12.13 -11.73
CA ARG A 76 -7.59 -12.31 -11.73
C ARG A 76 -7.19 -13.60 -12.43
N ASN A 77 -6.22 -13.51 -13.33
CA ASN A 77 -5.52 -14.67 -13.89
C ASN A 77 -4.23 -14.92 -13.08
N PRO A 78 -4.10 -16.00 -12.29
CA PRO A 78 -2.91 -16.25 -11.48
C PRO A 78 -1.61 -16.47 -12.27
N LYS A 79 -1.70 -16.67 -13.59
CA LYS A 79 -0.54 -16.81 -14.48
C LYS A 79 0.02 -15.48 -14.96
N GLU A 80 -0.72 -14.41 -14.73
CA GLU A 80 -0.36 -13.05 -15.12
C GLU A 80 0.02 -12.25 -13.87
N ASP A 81 1.08 -11.44 -14.00
CA ASP A 81 1.46 -10.52 -12.94
C ASP A 81 0.66 -9.22 -13.08
N LEU A 82 -0.64 -9.33 -12.83
CA LEU A 82 -1.57 -8.22 -12.82
C LEU A 82 -2.53 -8.38 -11.65
N VAL A 83 -2.59 -7.36 -10.79
CA VAL A 83 -3.42 -7.37 -9.58
C VAL A 83 -4.12 -6.04 -9.40
N LYS A 84 -5.20 -6.05 -8.60
CA LYS A 84 -5.87 -4.83 -8.16
C LYS A 84 -5.04 -4.12 -7.10
N VAL A 85 -4.99 -2.79 -7.18
CA VAL A 85 -4.45 -1.89 -6.17
C VAL A 85 -5.50 -0.84 -5.84
N ALA A 86 -5.61 -0.44 -4.58
CA ALA A 86 -6.55 0.60 -4.18
C ALA A 86 -5.92 1.59 -3.20
N VAL A 87 -6.44 2.81 -3.21
CA VAL A 87 -6.11 3.86 -2.23
C VAL A 87 -7.37 4.25 -1.50
N VAL A 88 -7.33 4.15 -0.15
CA VAL A 88 -8.46 4.43 0.75
C VAL A 88 -8.13 5.68 1.56
N GLU A 89 -9.00 6.68 1.48
CA GLU A 89 -8.87 7.92 2.24
C GLU A 89 -9.01 7.65 3.75
N ARG A 90 -8.10 8.22 4.57
CA ARG A 90 -8.06 7.96 6.02
C ARG A 90 -7.94 9.19 6.92
N HIS A 91 -8.06 10.39 6.40
CA HIS A 91 -7.82 11.63 7.14
C HIS A 91 -9.10 12.38 7.47
N GLN A 92 -10.01 12.46 6.51
CA GLN A 92 -11.24 13.26 6.59
C GLN A 92 -12.50 12.41 6.75
N GLY A 93 -12.38 11.07 6.61
CA GLY A 93 -13.53 10.18 6.61
C GLY A 93 -14.47 10.47 5.45
N THR A 94 -13.94 10.80 4.27
CA THR A 94 -14.74 11.06 3.06
C THR A 94 -15.41 9.81 2.53
N GLY A 95 -14.84 8.64 2.83
CA GLY A 95 -15.23 7.36 2.26
C GLY A 95 -14.74 7.16 0.82
N ASN A 96 -13.84 8.03 0.33
CA ASN A 96 -13.23 7.88 -0.98
C ASN A 96 -12.35 6.63 -1.03
N VAL A 97 -12.53 5.85 -2.09
CA VAL A 97 -11.68 4.73 -2.47
C VAL A 97 -11.53 4.75 -3.98
N ALA A 98 -10.31 4.72 -4.46
CA ALA A 98 -10.05 4.55 -5.89
C ALA A 98 -9.27 3.26 -6.14
N CYS A 99 -9.64 2.57 -7.21
CA CYS A 99 -9.03 1.32 -7.64
C CYS A 99 -8.31 1.50 -8.97
N GLY A 100 -7.29 0.68 -9.17
CA GLY A 100 -6.53 0.58 -10.41
C GLY A 100 -5.85 -0.79 -10.52
N PHE A 101 -4.98 -0.91 -11.49
CA PHE A 101 -4.25 -2.15 -11.75
C PHE A 101 -2.75 -1.92 -11.62
N LEU A 102 -2.08 -2.89 -10.98
CA LEU A 102 -0.64 -2.91 -10.76
C LEU A 102 -0.04 -4.14 -11.43
N LYS A 103 1.01 -3.93 -12.20
CA LYS A 103 1.78 -4.98 -12.89
C LYS A 103 3.23 -4.94 -12.45
N GLY A 104 3.86 -6.07 -12.28
CA GLY A 104 5.27 -6.18 -11.90
C GLY A 104 5.51 -6.27 -10.39
N TYR A 105 4.46 -6.33 -9.57
CA TYR A 105 4.59 -6.51 -8.13
C TYR A 105 4.84 -7.97 -7.73
N GLY A 106 4.28 -8.90 -8.50
CA GLY A 106 4.53 -10.33 -8.38
C GLY A 106 3.78 -11.05 -7.28
N ILE A 107 2.87 -10.38 -6.55
CA ILE A 107 2.09 -11.01 -5.46
C ILE A 107 1.24 -12.17 -6.00
N LYS A 108 1.36 -13.33 -5.39
CA LYS A 108 0.65 -14.56 -5.79
C LYS A 108 -0.49 -14.91 -4.86
N GLU A 109 -0.39 -14.55 -3.60
CA GLU A 109 -1.35 -14.88 -2.54
C GLU A 109 -1.54 -13.69 -1.59
N GLY A 110 -2.72 -13.59 -0.96
CA GLY A 110 -3.02 -12.63 0.07
C GLY A 110 -3.05 -11.16 -0.36
N ALA A 111 -2.76 -10.27 0.58
CA ALA A 111 -2.71 -8.83 0.35
C ALA A 111 -1.68 -8.13 1.25
N VAL A 112 -1.24 -6.95 0.82
CA VAL A 112 -0.41 -6.02 1.60
C VAL A 112 -1.13 -4.69 1.69
N ALA A 113 -1.28 -4.15 2.92
CA ALA A 113 -1.80 -2.81 3.16
C ALA A 113 -0.83 -2.00 4.00
N LEU A 114 -0.70 -0.72 3.70
CA LEU A 114 0.12 0.20 4.47
C LEU A 114 -0.45 1.64 4.46
N SER A 115 -0.12 2.41 5.50
CA SER A 115 -0.53 3.81 5.65
C SER A 115 0.59 4.82 5.37
N VAL A 116 1.78 4.35 5.03
CA VAL A 116 2.89 5.19 4.59
C VAL A 116 2.88 5.24 3.07
N ALA A 117 2.06 6.13 2.49
CA ALA A 117 1.90 6.28 1.04
C ALA A 117 2.12 7.73 0.64
N HIS A 118 3.30 8.03 0.16
CA HIS A 118 3.74 9.40 -0.15
C HIS A 118 2.87 10.10 -1.20
N ASP A 119 2.55 11.41 -1.02
CA ASP A 119 2.78 12.24 0.17
C ASP A 119 1.51 12.34 1.03
N SER A 120 0.36 11.89 0.47
CA SER A 120 -0.95 11.99 1.14
C SER A 120 -1.07 11.08 2.37
N HIS A 121 -0.30 9.99 2.40
CA HIS A 121 -0.36 8.98 3.45
C HIS A 121 -1.76 8.39 3.68
N ASN A 122 -2.54 8.28 2.62
CA ASN A 122 -3.74 7.47 2.59
C ASN A 122 -3.37 5.98 2.68
N ILE A 123 -4.31 5.12 3.00
CA ILE A 123 -4.05 3.67 2.99
C ILE A 123 -3.91 3.23 1.52
N ILE A 124 -2.82 2.54 1.21
CA ILE A 124 -2.68 1.81 -0.04
C ILE A 124 -2.73 0.32 0.23
N VAL A 125 -3.44 -0.41 -0.63
CA VAL A 125 -3.58 -1.86 -0.53
C VAL A 125 -3.47 -2.50 -1.90
N VAL A 126 -2.78 -3.62 -1.96
CA VAL A 126 -2.68 -4.49 -3.14
C VAL A 126 -2.98 -5.92 -2.73
N GLY A 127 -3.69 -6.67 -3.55
CA GLY A 127 -4.03 -8.04 -3.21
C GLY A 127 -4.56 -8.88 -4.36
N VAL A 128 -4.72 -10.16 -4.09
CA VAL A 128 -5.14 -11.15 -5.09
C VAL A 128 -6.66 -11.19 -5.30
N ASN A 129 -7.43 -10.69 -4.34
CA ASN A 129 -8.89 -10.54 -4.39
C ASN A 129 -9.36 -9.45 -3.41
N ASP A 130 -10.63 -9.05 -3.54
CA ASP A 130 -11.22 -7.98 -2.74
C ASP A 130 -11.35 -8.35 -1.26
N GLU A 131 -11.59 -9.61 -0.93
CA GLU A 131 -11.74 -10.10 0.44
C GLU A 131 -10.43 -10.00 1.23
N GLU A 132 -9.30 -10.40 0.62
CA GLU A 132 -7.98 -10.26 1.25
C GLU A 132 -7.60 -8.78 1.41
N MET A 133 -7.91 -7.95 0.40
CA MET A 133 -7.67 -6.51 0.48
C MET A 133 -8.51 -5.84 1.57
N GLU A 134 -9.79 -6.19 1.70
CA GLU A 134 -10.68 -5.70 2.77
C GLU A 134 -10.14 -6.09 4.14
N PHE A 135 -9.78 -7.35 4.30
CA PHE A 135 -9.24 -7.85 5.57
C PHE A 135 -7.94 -7.15 5.95
N ALA A 136 -7.05 -6.90 4.97
CA ALA A 136 -5.80 -6.16 5.19
C ALA A 136 -6.06 -4.70 5.62
N VAL A 137 -6.98 -3.99 4.96
CA VAL A 137 -7.34 -2.61 5.31
C VAL A 137 -7.99 -2.54 6.69
N ASN A 138 -8.94 -3.44 7.01
CA ASN A 138 -9.58 -3.48 8.32
C ASN A 138 -8.58 -3.79 9.44
N SER A 139 -7.62 -4.69 9.20
CA SER A 139 -6.54 -5.00 10.14
C SER A 139 -5.62 -3.78 10.36
N LEU A 140 -5.32 -3.03 9.28
CA LEU A 140 -4.52 -1.81 9.35
C LEU A 140 -5.23 -0.70 10.14
N ILE A 141 -6.54 -0.52 9.95
CA ILE A 141 -7.36 0.41 10.71
C ILE A 141 -7.35 0.03 12.19
N ALA A 142 -7.54 -1.25 12.52
CA ALA A 142 -7.59 -1.73 13.89
C ALA A 142 -6.28 -1.53 14.67
N GLN A 143 -5.14 -1.52 13.98
CA GLN A 143 -3.82 -1.27 14.59
C GLN A 143 -3.37 0.21 14.52
N GLU A 144 -4.24 1.13 14.08
CA GLU A 144 -3.96 2.55 13.94
C GLU A 144 -2.87 2.90 12.92
N GLY A 145 -2.82 2.15 11.80
CA GLY A 145 -1.87 2.37 10.70
C GLY A 145 -0.63 1.48 10.79
N GLY A 146 0.29 1.67 9.86
CA GLY A 146 1.51 0.88 9.73
C GLY A 146 1.51 -0.02 8.50
N ILE A 147 1.93 -1.27 8.66
CA ILE A 147 2.03 -2.28 7.60
C ILE A 147 1.31 -3.54 8.06
N VAL A 148 0.56 -4.17 7.15
CA VAL A 148 -0.13 -5.44 7.39
C VAL A 148 0.03 -6.34 6.17
N LEU A 149 0.44 -7.58 6.41
CA LEU A 149 0.45 -8.67 5.44
C LEU A 149 -0.61 -9.68 5.85
N VAL A 150 -1.47 -10.05 4.91
CA VAL A 150 -2.53 -11.05 5.15
C VAL A 150 -2.47 -12.16 4.11
N LYS A 151 -2.95 -13.34 4.52
CA LYS A 151 -3.09 -14.51 3.67
C LYS A 151 -4.18 -15.42 4.23
N GLU A 152 -5.08 -15.91 3.37
CA GLU A 152 -6.17 -16.80 3.75
C GLU A 152 -7.02 -16.26 4.92
N GLY A 153 -7.34 -14.95 4.88
CA GLY A 153 -8.12 -14.27 5.91
C GLY A 153 -7.43 -14.17 7.27
N LYS A 154 -6.09 -14.21 7.31
CA LYS A 154 -5.30 -14.10 8.55
C LYS A 154 -4.18 -13.10 8.37
N VAL A 155 -3.91 -12.34 9.43
CA VAL A 155 -2.68 -11.53 9.49
C VAL A 155 -1.49 -12.47 9.67
N ILE A 156 -0.58 -12.48 8.71
CA ILE A 156 0.66 -13.26 8.77
C ILE A 156 1.83 -12.46 9.35
N GLU A 157 1.81 -11.14 9.14
CA GLU A 157 2.74 -10.21 9.80
C GLU A 157 2.15 -8.81 9.86
N GLN A 158 2.55 -8.04 10.87
CA GLN A 158 2.12 -6.65 11.01
C GLN A 158 3.12 -5.82 11.78
N MET A 159 3.14 -4.52 11.49
CA MET A 159 3.90 -3.50 12.22
C MET A 159 3.01 -2.30 12.48
N PRO A 160 2.42 -2.17 13.68
CA PRO A 160 1.64 -1.00 14.07
C PRO A 160 2.49 0.28 14.07
N MET A 161 1.89 1.36 13.58
CA MET A 161 2.48 2.70 13.56
C MET A 161 1.47 3.73 14.11
N PRO A 162 1.18 3.71 15.42
CA PRO A 162 0.09 4.51 16.01
C PRO A 162 0.39 6.01 16.06
N ILE A 163 1.64 6.42 15.82
CA ILE A 163 2.01 7.83 15.76
C ILE A 163 1.62 8.37 14.38
N ALA A 164 0.47 8.98 14.30
CA ALA A 164 -0.13 9.54 13.09
C ALA A 164 -0.34 8.52 11.94
N GLY A 165 -0.31 7.20 12.24
CA GLY A 165 -0.31 6.16 11.22
C GLY A 165 1.00 6.03 10.43
N LEU A 166 2.10 6.64 10.90
CA LEU A 166 3.35 6.80 10.14
C LEU A 166 4.60 6.32 10.87
N MET A 167 4.57 6.30 12.20
CA MET A 167 5.73 5.93 13.01
C MET A 167 5.34 4.97 14.13
N SER A 168 6.23 4.02 14.40
CA SER A 168 6.11 3.10 15.52
C SER A 168 6.39 3.83 16.85
N ASP A 169 5.75 3.39 17.91
CA ASP A 169 6.05 3.78 19.31
C ASP A 169 7.02 2.78 20.00
N GLN A 170 7.56 1.85 19.24
CA GLN A 170 8.51 0.84 19.69
C GLN A 170 9.97 1.27 19.46
N SER A 171 10.92 0.48 19.98
CA SER A 171 12.34 0.74 19.78
C SER A 171 12.79 0.54 18.32
N GLY A 172 13.92 1.13 17.95
CA GLY A 172 14.50 0.95 16.61
C GLY A 172 14.84 -0.51 16.31
N GLU A 173 15.32 -1.27 17.31
CA GLU A 173 15.63 -2.68 17.16
C GLU A 173 14.36 -3.50 16.84
N TRP A 174 13.26 -3.21 17.55
CA TRP A 174 11.98 -3.86 17.27
C TRP A 174 11.47 -3.55 15.85
N VAL A 175 11.62 -2.30 15.41
CA VAL A 175 11.23 -1.90 14.04
C VAL A 175 12.06 -2.63 12.99
N ASP A 176 13.37 -2.74 13.19
CA ASP A 176 14.28 -3.45 12.29
C ASP A 176 13.93 -4.95 12.20
N GLU A 177 13.70 -5.60 13.33
CA GLU A 177 13.26 -7.01 13.39
C GLU A 177 11.92 -7.20 12.67
N LYS A 178 10.95 -6.28 12.87
CA LYS A 178 9.63 -6.35 12.22
C LYS A 178 9.69 -6.11 10.72
N LEU A 179 10.45 -5.13 10.25
CA LEU A 179 10.64 -4.91 8.81
C LEU A 179 11.32 -6.10 8.14
N THR A 180 12.33 -6.69 8.81
CA THR A 180 12.99 -7.89 8.31
C THR A 180 11.99 -9.05 8.15
N SER A 181 11.14 -9.29 9.16
CA SER A 181 10.10 -10.33 9.11
C SER A 181 9.06 -10.04 8.02
N ILE A 182 8.64 -8.77 7.87
CA ILE A 182 7.70 -8.34 6.82
C ILE A 182 8.27 -8.65 5.43
N HIS A 183 9.51 -8.29 5.16
CA HIS A 183 10.16 -8.56 3.88
C HIS A 183 10.27 -10.06 3.62
N GLU A 184 10.75 -10.84 4.60
CA GLU A 184 10.86 -12.29 4.48
C GLU A 184 9.51 -12.92 4.10
N LYS A 185 8.43 -12.59 4.83
CA LYS A 185 7.10 -13.15 4.58
C LYS A 185 6.46 -12.64 3.28
N ALA A 186 6.72 -11.39 2.92
CA ALA A 186 6.28 -10.86 1.63
C ALA A 186 6.84 -11.67 0.46
N TYR A 187 8.10 -12.07 0.52
CA TYR A 187 8.72 -12.89 -0.52
C TYR A 187 8.33 -14.37 -0.43
N THR A 188 8.37 -14.95 0.78
CA THR A 188 8.22 -16.41 0.94
C THR A 188 6.77 -16.87 1.01
N GLU A 189 5.88 -16.07 1.61
CA GLU A 189 4.48 -16.46 1.82
C GLU A 189 3.52 -15.81 0.82
N LEU A 190 3.75 -14.53 0.44
CA LEU A 190 2.91 -13.86 -0.55
C LEU A 190 3.44 -13.98 -1.97
N GLY A 191 4.69 -14.43 -2.15
CA GLY A 191 5.32 -14.68 -3.44
C GLY A 191 5.61 -13.41 -4.25
N ILE A 192 5.80 -12.26 -3.58
CA ILE A 192 6.17 -11.00 -4.24
C ILE A 192 7.51 -11.18 -4.97
N CYS A 193 7.67 -10.51 -6.11
CA CYS A 193 8.86 -10.62 -6.94
C CYS A 193 10.12 -10.15 -6.18
N GLY A 194 11.18 -10.96 -6.20
CA GLY A 194 12.43 -10.65 -5.47
C GLY A 194 13.19 -9.42 -5.96
N ASP A 195 12.83 -8.88 -7.15
CA ASP A 195 13.38 -7.64 -7.68
C ASP A 195 12.60 -6.39 -7.25
N VAL A 196 11.52 -6.57 -6.48
CA VAL A 196 10.65 -5.52 -5.96
C VAL A 196 10.81 -5.42 -4.45
N GLU A 197 11.10 -4.25 -3.93
CA GLU A 197 11.01 -4.00 -2.49
C GLU A 197 9.52 -3.85 -2.12
N PRO A 198 8.94 -4.75 -1.30
CA PRO A 198 7.49 -4.89 -1.20
C PRO A 198 6.80 -3.71 -0.53
N VAL A 199 7.46 -3.06 0.43
CA VAL A 199 6.89 -1.94 1.20
C VAL A 199 7.13 -0.61 0.50
N MET A 200 8.41 -0.30 0.20
CA MET A 200 8.80 0.97 -0.38
C MET A 200 8.18 1.18 -1.77
N THR A 201 8.07 0.12 -2.57
CA THR A 201 7.41 0.22 -3.88
C THR A 201 5.98 0.71 -3.74
N LEU A 202 5.19 0.14 -2.81
CA LEU A 202 3.82 0.59 -2.57
C LEU A 202 3.76 2.00 -1.99
N CYS A 203 4.69 2.40 -1.11
CA CYS A 203 4.76 3.74 -0.56
C CYS A 203 4.77 4.83 -1.64
N PHE A 204 5.31 4.54 -2.82
CA PHE A 204 5.44 5.51 -3.92
C PHE A 204 4.38 5.37 -5.01
N MET A 205 3.45 4.43 -4.91
CA MET A 205 2.40 4.26 -5.94
C MET A 205 1.36 5.39 -5.91
N SER A 206 1.27 6.15 -4.82
CA SER A 206 0.34 7.29 -4.69
C SER A 206 1.00 8.66 -4.92
N LEU A 207 2.31 8.71 -5.17
CA LEU A 207 3.05 9.96 -5.29
C LEU A 207 2.90 10.59 -6.69
N ALA A 208 1.89 11.42 -6.86
CA ALA A 208 1.46 12.04 -8.11
C ALA A 208 2.42 13.12 -8.68
N VAL A 209 3.71 13.04 -8.33
CA VAL A 209 4.80 13.90 -8.85
C VAL A 209 5.96 13.10 -9.46
N ILE A 210 5.94 11.77 -9.29
CA ILE A 210 6.91 10.88 -9.93
C ILE A 210 6.25 10.18 -11.12
N PRO A 211 6.74 10.34 -12.38
CA PRO A 211 6.13 9.75 -13.55
C PRO A 211 6.19 8.21 -13.56
N GLU A 212 5.40 7.57 -14.45
CA GLU A 212 4.45 8.21 -15.41
C GLU A 212 3.02 8.26 -14.87
N ILE A 213 2.57 7.24 -14.12
CA ILE A 213 1.18 7.04 -13.69
C ILE A 213 1.14 6.61 -12.22
N LYS A 214 0.19 7.14 -11.47
CA LYS A 214 0.01 6.89 -10.03
C LYS A 214 -1.48 6.75 -9.69
N LEU A 215 -1.77 6.23 -8.50
CA LEU A 215 -3.13 6.11 -7.99
C LEU A 215 -3.30 6.96 -6.73
N THR A 216 -4.30 7.84 -6.69
CA THR A 216 -4.71 8.58 -5.50
C THR A 216 -6.09 8.10 -5.04
N ASP A 217 -6.58 8.54 -3.89
CA ASP A 217 -7.96 8.28 -3.44
C ASP A 217 -9.03 8.89 -4.36
N MET A 218 -8.62 9.79 -5.26
CA MET A 218 -9.47 10.46 -6.25
C MET A 218 -9.47 9.76 -7.62
N GLY A 219 -8.58 8.80 -7.85
CA GLY A 219 -8.48 8.08 -9.12
C GLY A 219 -7.06 7.95 -9.66
N LEU A 220 -7.00 7.36 -10.85
CA LEU A 220 -5.76 7.14 -11.59
C LEU A 220 -5.25 8.47 -12.18
N PHE A 221 -3.98 8.77 -11.95
CA PHE A 221 -3.38 10.05 -12.30
C PHE A 221 -2.18 9.89 -13.22
N ASP A 222 -2.26 10.50 -14.40
CA ASP A 222 -1.15 10.58 -15.35
C ASP A 222 -0.30 11.80 -15.01
N VAL A 223 0.89 11.56 -14.46
CA VAL A 223 1.82 12.60 -14.03
C VAL A 223 2.40 13.37 -15.22
N THR A 224 2.49 12.74 -16.38
CA THR A 224 3.08 13.36 -17.59
C THR A 224 2.18 14.42 -18.19
N THR A 225 0.86 14.24 -18.10
CA THR A 225 -0.17 15.21 -18.53
C THR A 225 -0.75 16.00 -17.36
N PHE A 226 -0.36 15.64 -16.13
CA PHE A 226 -0.82 16.21 -14.87
C PHE A 226 -2.36 16.23 -14.76
N SER A 227 -2.99 15.10 -15.04
CA SER A 227 -4.45 14.97 -15.08
C SER A 227 -4.92 13.59 -14.63
N PHE A 228 -6.14 13.53 -14.11
CA PHE A 228 -6.83 12.26 -13.89
C PHE A 228 -7.19 11.62 -15.23
N ILE A 229 -7.04 10.30 -15.28
CA ILE A 229 -7.41 9.50 -16.44
C ILE A 229 -8.32 8.35 -15.99
N PRO A 230 -9.21 7.87 -16.89
CA PRO A 230 -10.02 6.70 -16.58
C PRO A 230 -9.15 5.45 -16.44
N VAL A 231 -9.64 4.49 -15.66
CA VAL A 231 -9.01 3.15 -15.61
C VAL A 231 -9.21 2.42 -16.92
N GLU A 232 -10.40 2.52 -17.51
CA GLU A 232 -10.73 1.94 -18.80
C GLU A 232 -10.10 2.75 -19.96
N ILE A 233 -9.64 2.04 -20.98
CA ILE A 233 -9.26 2.65 -22.26
C ILE A 233 -10.48 2.58 -23.18
N SER A 234 -11.06 3.75 -23.44
CA SER A 234 -12.17 3.86 -24.40
C SER A 234 -11.67 3.61 -25.82
N ARG A 235 -12.36 2.76 -26.56
CA ARG A 235 -12.13 2.56 -28.01
C ARG A 235 -12.62 3.73 -28.81
#